data_f7c643d8ef7a42654d5f14dbf8aec578
#
_entry.id   f7c643d8ef7a42654d5f14dbf8aec578
#
_cell.length_a   1.000
_cell.length_b   1.000
_cell.length_c   1.000
_cell.angle_alpha   90.00
_cell.angle_beta   90.00
_cell.angle_gamma   90.00
#
_symmetry.space_group_name_H-M   'P 1'
#
loop_
_entity.id
_entity.type
_entity.pdbx_description
1 polymer ?
#
loop_
_entity_poly.entity_id
_entity_poly.type
_entity_poly.pdbx_seq_one_letter_code
_entity_poly.pdbx_strand_id
1 'polypeptide(L)'
;MKKKIILIIIVFCIVILCVLFSGSNVKTIEDMTLREKIGQMLMVYYNSDEADADLIDSLKENQPGSFIVTGNNLTEYNKIKKFIASLNKYSNVPMIIAVDQEGGPVQRLYDISDKKSTFIPNMHDVGVLNNKDISYKIGNIIGSEAGSIGCNAVFGPVLDIGDYNISAMGKRLISDDKNVVISNGMEIFKGIEDTGLISIVKHFPGIGGTSDDTHDNEISVVNKTYDELYNTDLQPFITAINNNVSMIMIGHSSYPKITGDDLPASLSSRIINDILRTKLGYDGVVIIDAVNMGALASNYSEKYIYTTAINAGVDIFIMPNGSKRVIDLIENEVNNGNISEETINKSVSRILKLKKEGLSKRLPNDKYGLKENKKFICDNFSDYCSYNK
;
A
#
# COMPACT_ATOMS: atom_id res chain seq x y z
N MET A 1 -9.77 -15.22 -57.32
CA MET A 1 -8.90 -15.87 -56.29
C MET A 1 -8.26 -14.88 -55.35
N LYS A 2 -7.52 -13.86 -55.77
CA LYS A 2 -6.82 -12.90 -54.85
C LYS A 2 -7.72 -12.22 -53.81
N LYS A 3 -8.96 -11.77 -54.15
CA LYS A 3 -9.91 -11.14 -53.18
C LYS A 3 -10.39 -12.12 -52.11
N LYS A 4 -10.57 -13.41 -52.41
CA LYS A 4 -10.97 -14.42 -51.41
C LYS A 4 -9.83 -14.74 -50.44
N ILE A 5 -8.57 -14.74 -50.91
CA ILE A 5 -7.39 -14.96 -50.06
C ILE A 5 -7.17 -13.79 -49.12
N ILE A 6 -7.35 -12.54 -49.57
CA ILE A 6 -7.24 -11.35 -48.72
C ILE A 6 -8.32 -11.35 -47.64
N LEU A 7 -9.57 -11.73 -47.95
CA LEU A 7 -10.64 -11.82 -46.97
C LEU A 7 -10.36 -12.89 -45.89
N ILE A 8 -9.80 -14.04 -46.28
CA ILE A 8 -9.41 -15.12 -45.36
C ILE A 8 -8.30 -14.64 -44.43
N ILE A 9 -7.29 -13.93 -44.96
CA ILE A 9 -6.19 -13.38 -44.12
C ILE A 9 -6.75 -12.34 -43.16
N ILE A 10 -7.62 -11.44 -43.56
CA ILE A 10 -8.24 -10.43 -42.68
C ILE A 10 -9.07 -11.10 -41.58
N VAL A 11 -9.88 -12.10 -41.91
CA VAL A 11 -10.66 -12.88 -40.90
C VAL A 11 -9.74 -13.64 -39.96
N PHE A 12 -8.65 -14.24 -40.45
CA PHE A 12 -7.68 -14.93 -39.63
C PHE A 12 -6.90 -13.96 -38.70
N CYS A 13 -6.53 -12.77 -39.19
CA CYS A 13 -5.93 -11.70 -38.37
C CYS A 13 -6.91 -11.19 -37.31
N ILE A 14 -8.19 -11.01 -37.65
CA ILE A 14 -9.23 -10.60 -36.68
C ILE A 14 -9.42 -11.70 -35.62
N VAL A 15 -9.47 -12.97 -36.00
CA VAL A 15 -9.57 -14.10 -35.06
C VAL A 15 -8.31 -14.21 -34.20
N ILE A 16 -7.12 -14.02 -34.74
CA ILE A 16 -5.85 -13.96 -33.97
C ILE A 16 -5.86 -12.74 -33.03
N LEU A 17 -6.27 -11.56 -33.50
CA LEU A 17 -6.47 -10.42 -32.62
C LEU A 17 -7.51 -10.72 -31.51
N CYS A 18 -8.64 -11.30 -31.83
CA CYS A 18 -9.64 -11.68 -30.81
C CYS A 18 -9.11 -12.73 -29.84
N VAL A 19 -8.27 -13.68 -30.29
CA VAL A 19 -7.63 -14.68 -29.41
C VAL A 19 -6.48 -14.08 -28.61
N LEU A 20 -5.73 -13.11 -29.16
CA LEU A 20 -4.70 -12.35 -28.43
C LEU A 20 -5.30 -11.31 -27.48
N PHE A 21 -6.54 -10.85 -27.73
CA PHE A 21 -7.34 -10.01 -26.83
C PHE A 21 -8.33 -10.79 -25.95
N SER A 22 -8.37 -12.13 -26.01
CA SER A 22 -8.88 -12.94 -24.92
C SER A 22 -7.85 -12.91 -23.78
N GLY A 23 -7.59 -11.70 -23.29
CA GLY A 23 -6.96 -11.47 -22.00
C GLY A 23 -7.71 -12.31 -20.99
N SER A 24 -6.99 -12.97 -20.11
CA SER A 24 -7.49 -13.65 -18.92
C SER A 24 -8.81 -12.99 -18.48
N ASN A 25 -9.91 -13.74 -18.46
CA ASN A 25 -11.20 -13.29 -17.95
C ASN A 25 -10.98 -12.95 -16.45
N VAL A 26 -10.48 -11.75 -16.18
CA VAL A 26 -10.46 -11.22 -14.81
C VAL A 26 -11.92 -11.11 -14.40
N LYS A 27 -12.33 -11.85 -13.37
CA LYS A 27 -13.70 -11.81 -12.84
C LYS A 27 -14.12 -10.37 -12.62
N THR A 28 -15.29 -10.01 -13.10
CA THR A 28 -15.95 -8.76 -12.75
C THR A 28 -16.59 -8.90 -11.37
N ILE A 29 -16.99 -7.78 -10.77
CA ILE A 29 -17.63 -7.81 -9.44
C ILE A 29 -18.93 -8.61 -9.45
N GLU A 30 -19.64 -8.64 -10.57
CA GLU A 30 -20.88 -9.39 -10.79
C GLU A 30 -20.64 -10.90 -10.81
N ASP A 31 -19.45 -11.34 -11.22
CA ASP A 31 -19.05 -12.75 -11.27
C ASP A 31 -18.51 -13.26 -9.93
N MET A 32 -18.35 -12.39 -8.94
CA MET A 32 -17.80 -12.74 -7.62
C MET A 32 -18.88 -13.09 -6.61
N THR A 33 -18.65 -14.17 -5.87
CA THR A 33 -19.42 -14.47 -4.65
C THR A 33 -19.09 -13.43 -3.56
N LEU A 34 -19.96 -13.31 -2.55
CA LEU A 34 -19.68 -12.44 -1.40
C LEU A 34 -18.33 -12.77 -0.74
N ARG A 35 -17.99 -14.05 -0.58
CA ARG A 35 -16.71 -14.50 -0.02
C ARG A 35 -15.51 -14.05 -0.86
N GLU A 36 -15.58 -14.17 -2.17
CA GLU A 36 -14.52 -13.69 -3.08
C GLU A 36 -14.39 -12.16 -3.01
N LYS A 37 -15.50 -11.43 -2.92
CA LYS A 37 -15.49 -9.97 -2.71
C LYS A 37 -14.79 -9.60 -1.41
N ILE A 38 -15.14 -10.26 -0.29
CA ILE A 38 -14.49 -10.03 1.01
C ILE A 38 -13.01 -10.41 0.94
N GLY A 39 -12.65 -11.50 0.26
CA GLY A 39 -11.27 -11.89 0.03
C GLY A 39 -10.45 -10.78 -0.65
N GLN A 40 -11.02 -10.05 -1.63
CA GLN A 40 -10.34 -8.93 -2.28
C GLN A 40 -10.02 -7.76 -1.31
N MET A 41 -10.74 -7.64 -0.19
CA MET A 41 -10.52 -6.63 0.84
C MET A 41 -9.39 -7.00 1.82
N LEU A 42 -8.76 -8.16 1.67
CA LEU A 42 -7.71 -8.63 2.59
C LEU A 42 -6.33 -8.52 1.95
N MET A 43 -5.39 -7.91 2.68
CA MET A 43 -3.95 -7.96 2.41
C MET A 43 -3.31 -8.93 3.40
N VAL A 44 -3.12 -10.15 2.95
CA VAL A 44 -2.61 -11.24 3.78
C VAL A 44 -1.09 -11.24 3.86
N TYR A 45 -0.53 -11.94 4.83
CA TYR A 45 0.88 -12.23 4.97
C TYR A 45 1.10 -13.73 5.20
N TYR A 46 2.32 -14.19 5.05
CA TYR A 46 2.71 -15.56 5.33
C TYR A 46 4.16 -15.62 5.83
N ASN A 47 4.40 -16.40 6.88
CA ASN A 47 5.70 -16.44 7.56
C ASN A 47 6.65 -17.49 6.94
N SER A 48 6.78 -17.50 5.60
CA SER A 48 7.70 -18.36 4.87
C SER A 48 8.19 -17.68 3.60
N ASP A 49 9.32 -18.11 3.06
CA ASP A 49 9.87 -17.70 1.77
C ASP A 49 9.56 -18.71 0.65
N GLU A 50 8.72 -19.72 0.95
CA GLU A 50 8.24 -20.73 0.00
C GLU A 50 6.71 -20.84 0.04
N ALA A 51 6.11 -21.09 -1.12
CA ALA A 51 4.67 -21.35 -1.24
C ALA A 51 4.41 -22.85 -1.01
N ASP A 52 4.18 -23.21 0.23
CA ASP A 52 3.80 -24.57 0.63
C ASP A 52 2.31 -24.88 0.32
N ALA A 53 1.87 -26.10 0.63
CA ALA A 53 0.53 -26.55 0.38
C ALA A 53 -0.51 -25.71 1.14
N ASP A 54 -0.24 -25.33 2.38
CA ASP A 54 -1.17 -24.58 3.24
C ASP A 54 -1.42 -23.17 2.66
N LEU A 55 -0.36 -22.49 2.24
CA LEU A 55 -0.50 -21.19 1.57
C LEU A 55 -1.26 -21.32 0.25
N ILE A 56 -0.88 -22.31 -0.58
CA ILE A 56 -1.52 -22.52 -1.88
C ILE A 56 -3.03 -22.80 -1.73
N ASP A 57 -3.42 -23.64 -0.78
CA ASP A 57 -4.81 -23.97 -0.53
C ASP A 57 -5.56 -22.75 0.04
N SER A 58 -4.94 -21.98 0.95
CA SER A 58 -5.49 -20.74 1.44
C SER A 58 -5.71 -19.70 0.32
N LEU A 59 -4.75 -19.55 -0.61
CA LEU A 59 -4.90 -18.64 -1.75
C LEU A 59 -6.05 -19.05 -2.67
N LYS A 60 -6.20 -20.35 -2.96
CA LYS A 60 -7.28 -20.88 -3.82
C LYS A 60 -8.65 -20.75 -3.16
N GLU A 61 -8.77 -21.05 -1.88
CA GLU A 61 -10.03 -21.04 -1.14
C GLU A 61 -10.51 -19.62 -0.84
N ASN A 62 -9.60 -18.75 -0.38
CA ASN A 62 -9.96 -17.44 0.18
C ASN A 62 -9.80 -16.28 -0.80
N GLN A 63 -9.10 -16.48 -1.93
CA GLN A 63 -8.87 -15.49 -2.98
C GLN A 63 -8.51 -14.07 -2.45
N PRO A 64 -7.49 -13.94 -1.56
CA PRO A 64 -7.12 -12.64 -1.02
C PRO A 64 -6.71 -11.68 -2.14
N GLY A 65 -7.11 -10.40 -2.00
CA GLY A 65 -6.85 -9.38 -3.01
C GLY A 65 -5.42 -8.88 -3.03
N SER A 66 -4.71 -9.03 -1.91
CA SER A 66 -3.41 -8.39 -1.72
C SER A 66 -2.51 -9.22 -0.80
N PHE A 67 -1.20 -9.00 -0.90
CA PHE A 67 -0.18 -9.62 -0.07
C PHE A 67 0.84 -8.58 0.40
N ILE A 68 1.20 -8.60 1.69
CA ILE A 68 2.32 -7.82 2.21
C ILE A 68 3.54 -8.71 2.39
N VAL A 69 4.65 -8.30 1.78
CA VAL A 69 5.96 -8.95 1.93
C VAL A 69 6.59 -8.47 3.25
N THR A 70 6.90 -9.42 4.13
CA THR A 70 7.50 -9.17 5.44
C THR A 70 8.94 -9.67 5.51
N GLY A 71 9.68 -9.36 6.59
CA GLY A 71 11.06 -9.82 6.77
C GLY A 71 11.21 -11.34 6.65
N ASN A 72 10.22 -12.13 7.08
CA ASN A 72 10.25 -13.59 6.99
C ASN A 72 10.23 -14.14 5.55
N ASN A 73 9.80 -13.34 4.59
CA ASN A 73 9.82 -13.70 3.17
C ASN A 73 11.15 -13.32 2.49
N LEU A 74 11.89 -12.36 3.07
CA LEU A 74 13.04 -11.69 2.47
C LEU A 74 14.36 -12.38 2.82
N THR A 75 14.54 -13.64 2.44
CA THR A 75 15.75 -14.41 2.71
C THR A 75 16.83 -14.22 1.65
N GLU A 76 16.54 -14.59 0.40
CA GLU A 76 17.43 -14.44 -0.76
C GLU A 76 16.66 -13.85 -1.94
N TYR A 77 17.31 -13.01 -2.74
CA TYR A 77 16.71 -12.30 -3.87
C TYR A 77 15.97 -13.23 -4.85
N ASN A 78 16.58 -14.33 -5.25
CA ASN A 78 15.95 -15.27 -6.18
C ASN A 78 14.83 -16.10 -5.55
N LYS A 79 14.89 -16.36 -4.24
CA LYS A 79 13.83 -17.05 -3.52
C LYS A 79 12.58 -16.20 -3.42
N ILE A 80 12.71 -14.97 -2.93
CA ILE A 80 11.56 -14.06 -2.82
C ILE A 80 10.92 -13.79 -4.18
N LYS A 81 11.71 -13.65 -5.24
CA LYS A 81 11.20 -13.48 -6.60
C LYS A 81 10.33 -14.67 -7.05
N LYS A 82 10.78 -15.91 -6.78
CA LYS A 82 10.02 -17.13 -7.07
C LYS A 82 8.76 -17.23 -6.20
N PHE A 83 8.87 -16.90 -4.92
CA PHE A 83 7.75 -16.89 -3.98
C PHE A 83 6.66 -15.93 -4.46
N ILE A 84 6.99 -14.67 -4.75
CA ILE A 84 6.05 -13.67 -5.26
C ILE A 84 5.40 -14.12 -6.58
N ALA A 85 6.17 -14.69 -7.50
CA ALA A 85 5.63 -15.22 -8.75
C ALA A 85 4.60 -16.34 -8.52
N SER A 86 4.78 -17.15 -7.45
CA SER A 86 3.86 -18.22 -7.11
C SER A 86 2.52 -17.69 -6.56
N LEU A 87 2.51 -16.56 -5.85
CA LEU A 87 1.28 -15.97 -5.30
C LEU A 87 0.25 -15.68 -6.40
N ASN A 88 0.67 -15.00 -7.47
CA ASN A 88 -0.21 -14.67 -8.59
C ASN A 88 -0.68 -15.90 -9.39
N LYS A 89 0.06 -17.01 -9.34
CA LYS A 89 -0.31 -18.26 -10.04
C LYS A 89 -1.60 -18.88 -9.51
N TYR A 90 -1.88 -18.67 -8.21
CA TYR A 90 -3.03 -19.29 -7.52
C TYR A 90 -4.16 -18.30 -7.23
N SER A 91 -4.05 -17.07 -7.71
CA SER A 91 -5.08 -16.03 -7.56
C SER A 91 -5.88 -15.88 -8.85
N ASN A 92 -7.22 -15.84 -8.75
CA ASN A 92 -8.11 -15.61 -9.89
C ASN A 92 -8.08 -14.14 -10.38
N VAL A 93 -7.72 -13.23 -9.48
CA VAL A 93 -7.53 -11.79 -9.75
C VAL A 93 -6.11 -11.42 -9.36
N PRO A 94 -5.32 -10.73 -10.21
CA PRO A 94 -3.96 -10.33 -9.86
C PRO A 94 -3.89 -9.63 -8.50
N MET A 95 -2.92 -10.01 -7.68
CA MET A 95 -2.76 -9.47 -6.34
C MET A 95 -2.01 -8.14 -6.34
N ILE A 96 -2.39 -7.22 -5.42
CA ILE A 96 -1.51 -6.13 -5.02
C ILE A 96 -0.47 -6.72 -4.06
N ILE A 97 0.80 -6.66 -4.44
CA ILE A 97 1.91 -7.20 -3.64
C ILE A 97 2.77 -6.03 -3.18
N ALA A 98 2.69 -5.71 -1.92
CA ALA A 98 3.29 -4.53 -1.32
C ALA A 98 4.44 -4.88 -0.37
N VAL A 99 5.36 -3.93 -0.19
CA VAL A 99 6.46 -4.02 0.77
C VAL A 99 6.68 -2.68 1.46
N ASP A 100 7.04 -2.70 2.76
CA ASP A 100 7.53 -1.52 3.46
C ASP A 100 8.96 -1.20 3.03
N GLN A 101 9.10 -0.17 2.22
CA GLN A 101 10.39 0.31 1.73
C GLN A 101 10.40 1.83 1.76
N GLU A 102 10.53 2.38 2.98
CA GLU A 102 10.52 3.83 3.22
C GLU A 102 11.92 4.45 3.08
N GLY A 103 12.93 3.70 3.50
CA GLY A 103 14.29 4.14 3.77
C GLY A 103 14.57 4.23 5.28
N GLY A 104 15.82 4.48 5.65
CA GLY A 104 16.24 4.55 7.05
C GLY A 104 15.91 3.28 7.82
N PRO A 105 15.17 3.38 8.95
CA PRO A 105 14.87 2.22 9.79
C PRO A 105 13.85 1.25 9.17
N VAL A 106 13.08 1.69 8.16
CA VAL A 106 12.04 0.86 7.53
C VAL A 106 12.38 0.63 6.05
N GLN A 107 13.19 -0.39 5.80
CA GLN A 107 13.63 -0.78 4.45
C GLN A 107 13.85 -2.28 4.36
N ARG A 108 12.76 -3.01 4.13
CA ARG A 108 12.75 -4.48 4.17
C ARG A 108 13.65 -5.13 3.12
N LEU A 109 13.83 -4.50 1.96
CA LEU A 109 14.68 -5.06 0.90
C LEU A 109 16.16 -5.13 1.30
N TYR A 110 16.60 -4.28 2.22
CA TYR A 110 17.99 -4.31 2.71
C TYR A 110 18.27 -5.52 3.62
N ASP A 111 17.22 -6.15 4.16
CA ASP A 111 17.33 -7.34 5.01
C ASP A 111 17.62 -8.62 4.18
N ILE A 112 17.48 -8.57 2.84
CA ILE A 112 17.80 -9.70 1.96
C ILE A 112 19.28 -10.08 2.12
N SER A 113 19.56 -11.35 2.42
CA SER A 113 20.88 -11.82 2.86
C SER A 113 21.99 -11.63 1.82
N ASP A 114 21.67 -11.73 0.53
CA ASP A 114 22.61 -11.52 -0.58
C ASP A 114 22.78 -10.05 -0.97
N LYS A 115 22.18 -9.11 -0.19
CA LYS A 115 22.38 -7.66 -0.26
C LYS A 115 22.21 -7.04 -1.67
N LYS A 116 21.25 -7.53 -2.43
CA LYS A 116 20.95 -7.04 -3.77
C LYS A 116 20.00 -5.83 -3.75
N SER A 117 20.12 -4.96 -2.76
CA SER A 117 19.38 -3.71 -2.64
C SER A 117 20.29 -2.56 -2.18
N THR A 118 19.82 -1.35 -2.38
CA THR A 118 20.49 -0.12 -1.95
C THR A 118 20.02 0.22 -0.53
N PHE A 119 20.94 0.59 0.35
CA PHE A 119 20.58 1.19 1.62
C PHE A 119 20.14 2.64 1.40
N ILE A 120 18.86 2.90 1.63
CA ILE A 120 18.26 4.24 1.47
C ILE A 120 18.48 5.04 2.75
N PRO A 121 18.89 6.32 2.68
CA PRO A 121 19.04 7.21 3.84
C PRO A 121 17.74 7.38 4.64
N ASN A 122 17.87 7.85 5.88
CA ASN A 122 16.68 8.30 6.62
C ASN A 122 15.97 9.41 5.86
N MET A 123 14.64 9.42 5.90
CA MET A 123 13.86 10.44 5.18
C MET A 123 14.11 11.85 5.74
N HIS A 124 14.41 11.97 7.03
CA HIS A 124 14.85 13.24 7.61
C HIS A 124 16.09 13.81 6.90
N ASP A 125 17.10 12.99 6.66
CA ASP A 125 18.35 13.43 6.01
C ASP A 125 18.11 13.81 4.54
N VAL A 126 17.14 13.17 3.87
CA VAL A 126 16.65 13.59 2.55
C VAL A 126 15.94 14.94 2.62
N GLY A 127 15.10 15.15 3.64
CA GLY A 127 14.42 16.42 3.89
C GLY A 127 15.37 17.59 4.18
N VAL A 128 16.45 17.34 4.91
CA VAL A 128 17.50 18.34 5.19
C VAL A 128 18.17 18.84 3.92
N LEU A 129 18.44 17.95 2.95
CA LEU A 129 18.97 18.36 1.65
C LEU A 129 17.96 19.19 0.84
N ASN A 130 16.68 18.96 1.04
CA ASN A 130 15.55 19.62 0.38
C ASN A 130 15.77 19.78 -1.14
N ASN A 131 16.21 18.70 -1.79
CA ASN A 131 16.53 18.66 -3.22
C ASN A 131 15.56 17.72 -3.95
N LYS A 132 14.75 18.28 -4.84
CA LYS A 132 13.71 17.56 -5.59
C LYS A 132 14.25 16.44 -6.46
N ASP A 133 15.37 16.67 -7.15
CA ASP A 133 15.95 15.67 -8.04
C ASP A 133 16.49 14.46 -7.26
N ILE A 134 17.08 14.72 -6.08
CA ILE A 134 17.52 13.66 -5.16
C ILE A 134 16.32 12.89 -4.64
N SER A 135 15.26 13.58 -4.18
CA SER A 135 14.04 12.95 -3.67
C SER A 135 13.34 12.10 -4.73
N TYR A 136 13.23 12.61 -5.96
CA TYR A 136 12.71 11.83 -7.09
C TYR A 136 13.56 10.56 -7.35
N LYS A 137 14.89 10.70 -7.38
CA LYS A 137 15.79 9.56 -7.61
C LYS A 137 15.70 8.52 -6.49
N ILE A 138 15.53 8.93 -5.23
CA ILE A 138 15.27 8.02 -4.12
C ILE A 138 13.98 7.22 -4.34
N GLY A 139 12.88 7.89 -4.69
CA GLY A 139 11.63 7.22 -5.03
C GLY A 139 11.79 6.23 -6.19
N ASN A 140 12.53 6.60 -7.23
CA ASN A 140 12.83 5.74 -8.36
C ASN A 140 13.68 4.51 -7.98
N ILE A 141 14.63 4.66 -7.07
CA ILE A 141 15.41 3.54 -6.51
C ILE A 141 14.49 2.59 -5.75
N ILE A 142 13.68 3.12 -4.83
CA ILE A 142 12.73 2.34 -4.03
C ILE A 142 11.80 1.54 -4.94
N GLY A 143 11.15 2.18 -5.90
CA GLY A 143 10.20 1.52 -6.79
C GLY A 143 10.86 0.50 -7.71
N SER A 144 12.02 0.82 -8.31
CA SER A 144 12.71 -0.09 -9.22
C SER A 144 13.23 -1.35 -8.51
N GLU A 145 13.76 -1.22 -7.30
CA GLU A 145 14.25 -2.35 -6.50
C GLU A 145 13.10 -3.23 -5.98
N ALA A 146 12.02 -2.63 -5.47
CA ALA A 146 10.82 -3.38 -5.09
C ALA A 146 10.19 -4.11 -6.30
N GLY A 147 10.10 -3.44 -7.44
CA GLY A 147 9.62 -4.05 -8.69
C GLY A 147 10.47 -5.21 -9.17
N SER A 148 11.78 -5.17 -8.94
CA SER A 148 12.73 -6.21 -9.40
C SER A 148 12.50 -7.57 -8.74
N ILE A 149 12.00 -7.62 -7.49
CA ILE A 149 11.64 -8.86 -6.80
C ILE A 149 10.21 -9.32 -7.08
N GLY A 150 9.40 -8.47 -7.72
CA GLY A 150 8.03 -8.82 -8.09
C GLY A 150 6.95 -8.05 -7.35
N CYS A 151 7.27 -7.16 -6.39
CA CYS A 151 6.29 -6.24 -5.82
C CYS A 151 5.70 -5.33 -6.88
N ASN A 152 4.48 -4.87 -6.68
CA ASN A 152 3.78 -3.91 -7.54
C ASN A 152 3.22 -2.73 -6.75
N ALA A 153 3.49 -2.69 -5.44
CA ALA A 153 3.15 -1.57 -4.57
C ALA A 153 4.23 -1.37 -3.49
N VAL A 154 4.36 -0.16 -2.99
CA VAL A 154 5.26 0.21 -1.89
C VAL A 154 4.48 1.03 -0.87
N PHE A 155 4.63 0.70 0.42
CA PHE A 155 4.16 1.55 1.51
C PHE A 155 5.14 2.72 1.72
N GLY A 156 4.78 3.86 1.18
CA GLY A 156 5.54 5.10 1.16
C GLY A 156 5.17 5.99 -0.02
N PRO A 157 5.59 7.28 0.04
CA PRO A 157 6.33 7.92 1.13
C PRO A 157 5.50 8.15 2.39
N VAL A 158 6.20 8.32 3.53
CA VAL A 158 5.64 8.86 4.76
C VAL A 158 5.43 10.37 4.57
N LEU A 159 4.19 10.84 4.70
CA LEU A 159 3.80 12.24 4.54
C LEU A 159 3.48 12.93 5.87
N ASP A 160 3.72 12.24 6.99
CA ASP A 160 3.54 12.79 8.33
C ASP A 160 4.48 13.96 8.58
N ILE A 161 3.98 14.98 9.28
CA ILE A 161 4.75 16.19 9.63
C ILE A 161 5.05 16.15 11.12
N GLY A 162 6.32 16.33 11.51
CA GLY A 162 6.69 16.39 12.92
C GLY A 162 8.18 16.54 13.16
N ASP A 163 8.53 16.90 14.39
CA ASP A 163 9.91 16.93 14.85
C ASP A 163 10.39 15.50 15.13
N TYR A 164 11.39 15.06 14.41
CA TYR A 164 11.95 13.71 14.52
C TYR A 164 12.56 13.40 15.90
N ASN A 165 12.89 14.42 16.70
CA ASN A 165 13.40 14.24 18.06
C ASN A 165 12.31 13.94 19.09
N ILE A 166 11.04 14.28 18.79
CA ILE A 166 9.91 14.17 19.70
C ILE A 166 8.97 13.08 19.25
N SER A 167 8.74 13.01 17.94
CA SER A 167 7.80 12.05 17.35
C SER A 167 8.25 10.60 17.46
N ALA A 168 7.33 9.69 17.77
CA ALA A 168 7.54 8.24 17.68
C ALA A 168 7.97 7.79 16.28
N MET A 169 7.63 8.56 15.24
CA MET A 169 8.05 8.31 13.86
C MET A 169 9.55 8.51 13.64
N GLY A 170 10.21 9.32 14.48
CA GLY A 170 11.65 9.55 14.41
C GLY A 170 12.12 10.00 13.02
N LYS A 171 13.24 9.48 12.58
CA LYS A 171 13.86 9.83 11.28
C LYS A 171 13.14 9.25 10.04
N ARG A 172 11.98 8.60 10.21
CA ARG A 172 11.06 8.29 9.12
C ARG A 172 10.39 9.55 8.56
N LEU A 173 10.26 10.62 9.39
CA LEU A 173 9.73 11.91 9.00
C LEU A 173 10.70 12.63 8.06
N ILE A 174 10.14 13.26 7.02
CA ILE A 174 10.92 14.12 6.10
C ILE A 174 11.29 15.44 6.80
N SER A 175 10.32 16.09 7.48
CA SER A 175 10.50 17.38 8.15
C SER A 175 9.33 17.69 9.08
N ASP A 176 9.51 18.70 9.94
CA ASP A 176 8.46 19.40 10.67
C ASP A 176 7.86 20.59 9.87
N ASP A 177 8.47 20.96 8.74
CA ASP A 177 7.92 21.93 7.78
C ASP A 177 7.10 21.22 6.69
N LYS A 178 5.80 21.53 6.66
CA LYS A 178 4.88 20.98 5.66
C LYS A 178 5.32 21.21 4.21
N ASN A 179 5.99 22.35 3.92
CA ASN A 179 6.43 22.68 2.56
C ASN A 179 7.59 21.78 2.13
N VAL A 180 8.49 21.45 3.06
CA VAL A 180 9.57 20.48 2.84
C VAL A 180 9.01 19.09 2.64
N VAL A 181 8.02 18.67 3.47
CA VAL A 181 7.34 17.37 3.32
C VAL A 181 6.63 17.29 1.96
N ILE A 182 5.88 18.31 1.57
CA ILE A 182 5.20 18.36 0.26
C ILE A 182 6.23 18.31 -0.87
N SER A 183 7.25 19.16 -0.82
CA SER A 183 8.25 19.27 -1.89
C SER A 183 8.97 17.95 -2.14
N ASN A 184 9.47 17.31 -1.08
CA ASN A 184 10.27 16.09 -1.20
C ASN A 184 9.40 14.84 -1.27
N GLY A 185 8.33 14.78 -0.45
CA GLY A 185 7.41 13.65 -0.45
C GLY A 185 6.72 13.42 -1.80
N MET A 186 6.31 14.49 -2.48
CA MET A 186 5.71 14.36 -3.82
C MET A 186 6.71 13.93 -4.89
N GLU A 187 7.97 14.30 -4.80
CA GLU A 187 8.99 13.81 -5.73
C GLU A 187 9.34 12.34 -5.46
N ILE A 188 9.38 11.90 -4.19
CA ILE A 188 9.52 10.47 -3.86
C ILE A 188 8.32 9.69 -4.41
N PHE A 189 7.09 10.17 -4.15
CA PHE A 189 5.86 9.60 -4.70
C PHE A 189 5.95 9.43 -6.21
N LYS A 190 6.27 10.49 -6.93
CA LYS A 190 6.42 10.48 -8.39
C LYS A 190 7.51 9.51 -8.85
N GLY A 191 8.66 9.50 -8.17
CA GLY A 191 9.76 8.59 -8.48
C GLY A 191 9.35 7.11 -8.37
N ILE A 192 8.52 6.74 -7.39
CA ILE A 192 7.95 5.40 -7.24
C ILE A 192 6.96 5.11 -8.39
N GLU A 193 5.98 6.00 -8.62
CA GLU A 193 4.95 5.82 -9.65
C GLU A 193 5.54 5.69 -11.06
N ASP A 194 6.58 6.44 -11.39
CA ASP A 194 7.26 6.39 -12.69
C ASP A 194 7.99 5.04 -12.94
N THR A 195 8.17 4.20 -11.91
CA THR A 195 8.61 2.80 -12.08
C THR A 195 7.47 1.84 -12.41
N GLY A 196 6.23 2.32 -12.44
CA GLY A 196 5.02 1.52 -12.66
C GLY A 196 4.50 0.83 -11.40
N LEU A 197 4.99 1.17 -10.20
CA LEU A 197 4.48 0.66 -8.93
C LEU A 197 3.43 1.61 -8.34
N ILE A 198 2.52 1.05 -7.55
CA ILE A 198 1.56 1.81 -6.75
C ILE A 198 2.29 2.35 -5.52
N SER A 199 2.27 3.67 -5.34
CA SER A 199 2.77 4.33 -4.13
C SER A 199 1.63 4.50 -3.12
N ILE A 200 1.79 3.96 -1.91
CA ILE A 200 0.79 4.01 -0.84
C ILE A 200 1.23 5.03 0.20
N VAL A 201 0.72 6.27 0.09
CA VAL A 201 1.12 7.35 1.01
C VAL A 201 0.51 7.15 2.39
N LYS A 202 1.24 7.56 3.45
CA LYS A 202 0.88 7.26 4.85
C LYS A 202 1.42 8.30 5.83
N HIS A 203 0.82 8.45 7.01
CA HIS A 203 -0.37 7.77 7.57
C HIS A 203 -1.48 8.82 7.76
N PHE A 204 -2.49 8.81 6.89
CA PHE A 204 -3.60 9.77 6.97
C PHE A 204 -4.35 9.63 8.32
N PRO A 205 -4.79 10.74 8.95
CA PRO A 205 -4.70 12.14 8.52
C PRO A 205 -3.43 12.88 9.01
N GLY A 206 -2.42 12.19 9.55
CA GLY A 206 -1.13 12.71 10.01
C GLY A 206 -0.86 12.41 11.48
N ILE A 207 0.11 11.54 11.76
CA ILE A 207 0.49 11.07 13.11
C ILE A 207 1.86 11.60 13.57
N GLY A 208 2.53 12.40 12.76
CA GLY A 208 3.91 12.84 13.03
C GLY A 208 4.09 13.76 14.25
N GLY A 209 2.99 14.32 14.78
CA GLY A 209 3.00 15.18 15.95
C GLY A 209 2.84 14.47 17.30
N THR A 210 2.81 13.12 17.35
CA THR A 210 2.66 12.34 18.59
C THR A 210 3.98 11.72 19.03
N SER A 211 4.20 11.64 20.35
CA SER A 211 5.31 10.91 20.96
C SER A 211 4.99 9.42 21.16
N ASP A 212 3.70 9.05 21.07
CA ASP A 212 3.22 7.70 21.39
C ASP A 212 3.25 6.83 20.14
N ASP A 213 3.80 5.62 20.28
CA ASP A 213 3.89 4.64 19.18
C ASP A 213 2.60 3.82 19.11
N THR A 214 1.96 3.78 17.94
CA THR A 214 0.76 2.98 17.69
C THR A 214 1.01 1.47 17.66
N HIS A 215 2.28 1.03 17.69
CA HIS A 215 2.64 -0.37 17.90
C HIS A 215 2.45 -0.80 19.36
N ASP A 216 2.46 0.13 20.29
CA ASP A 216 2.14 -0.12 21.69
C ASP A 216 0.64 -0.41 21.86
N ASN A 217 0.25 -0.84 23.08
CA ASN A 217 -1.15 -1.18 23.37
C ASN A 217 -2.06 0.03 23.50
N GLU A 218 -1.50 1.24 23.55
CA GLU A 218 -2.25 2.49 23.69
C GLU A 218 -2.52 3.13 22.34
N ILE A 219 -3.66 3.81 22.25
CA ILE A 219 -4.02 4.60 21.07
C ILE A 219 -3.38 5.96 21.21
N SER A 220 -2.48 6.33 20.32
CA SER A 220 -1.90 7.67 20.31
C SER A 220 -2.95 8.74 20.00
N VAL A 221 -2.85 9.90 20.65
CA VAL A 221 -3.85 10.97 20.57
C VAL A 221 -3.28 12.19 19.87
N VAL A 222 -3.89 12.59 18.75
CA VAL A 222 -3.59 13.85 18.06
C VAL A 222 -4.57 14.92 18.52
N ASN A 223 -4.10 15.84 19.37
CA ASN A 223 -4.93 16.85 20.01
C ASN A 223 -5.04 18.15 19.18
N LYS A 224 -5.40 18.03 17.90
CA LYS A 224 -5.59 19.14 16.95
C LYS A 224 -7.05 19.30 16.58
N THR A 225 -7.50 20.55 16.38
CA THR A 225 -8.77 20.86 15.74
C THR A 225 -8.71 20.55 14.24
N TYR A 226 -9.88 20.52 13.58
CA TYR A 226 -9.92 20.33 12.12
C TYR A 226 -9.14 21.41 11.36
N ASP A 227 -9.27 22.68 11.78
CA ASP A 227 -8.57 23.79 11.11
C ASP A 227 -7.05 23.71 11.28
N GLU A 228 -6.57 23.34 12.47
CA GLU A 228 -5.15 23.08 12.71
C GLU A 228 -4.65 21.93 11.83
N LEU A 229 -5.36 20.79 11.80
CA LEU A 229 -5.00 19.64 10.99
C LEU A 229 -5.04 19.97 9.50
N TYR A 230 -6.07 20.70 9.04
CA TYR A 230 -6.24 21.10 7.65
C TYR A 230 -5.11 21.99 7.17
N ASN A 231 -4.68 22.97 8.00
CA ASN A 231 -3.63 23.92 7.63
C ASN A 231 -2.21 23.35 7.76
N THR A 232 -2.05 22.16 8.35
CA THR A 232 -0.76 21.49 8.57
C THR A 232 -0.76 20.09 7.97
N ASP A 233 -1.11 19.09 8.75
CA ASP A 233 -0.92 17.65 8.48
C ASP A 233 -1.68 17.14 7.25
N LEU A 234 -2.84 17.71 6.93
CA LEU A 234 -3.60 17.32 5.73
C LEU A 234 -3.02 17.88 4.43
N GLN A 235 -2.18 18.92 4.45
CA GLN A 235 -1.69 19.55 3.23
C GLN A 235 -0.87 18.61 2.32
N PRO A 236 0.04 17.77 2.84
CA PRO A 236 0.72 16.77 2.01
C PRO A 236 -0.25 15.77 1.37
N PHE A 237 -1.26 15.30 2.11
CA PHE A 237 -2.28 14.37 1.58
C PHE A 237 -3.20 15.03 0.56
N ILE A 238 -3.61 16.29 0.78
CA ILE A 238 -4.37 17.08 -0.21
C ILE A 238 -3.55 17.20 -1.50
N THR A 239 -2.24 17.47 -1.37
CA THR A 239 -1.35 17.54 -2.53
C THR A 239 -1.24 16.18 -3.23
N ALA A 240 -1.14 15.08 -2.49
CA ALA A 240 -1.11 13.74 -3.05
C ALA A 240 -2.44 13.39 -3.79
N ILE A 241 -3.59 13.75 -3.22
CA ILE A 241 -4.92 13.59 -3.85
C ILE A 241 -4.98 14.36 -5.17
N ASN A 242 -4.53 15.62 -5.18
CA ASN A 242 -4.47 16.45 -6.39
C ASN A 242 -3.48 15.92 -7.44
N ASN A 243 -2.52 15.07 -7.04
CA ASN A 243 -1.61 14.34 -7.92
C ASN A 243 -2.09 12.91 -8.24
N ASN A 244 -3.39 12.63 -8.02
CA ASN A 244 -4.04 11.36 -8.35
C ASN A 244 -3.44 10.14 -7.61
N VAL A 245 -3.08 10.30 -6.33
CA VAL A 245 -2.68 9.14 -5.52
C VAL A 245 -3.78 8.09 -5.53
N SER A 246 -3.43 6.86 -5.85
CA SER A 246 -4.41 5.79 -6.02
C SER A 246 -4.73 5.02 -4.72
N MET A 247 -3.85 5.12 -3.70
CA MET A 247 -4.00 4.40 -2.44
C MET A 247 -3.46 5.23 -1.26
N ILE A 248 -4.26 5.36 -0.19
CA ILE A 248 -3.91 6.07 1.05
C ILE A 248 -4.06 5.13 2.23
N MET A 249 -3.03 5.08 3.10
CA MET A 249 -3.09 4.34 4.36
C MET A 249 -3.54 5.25 5.50
N ILE A 250 -4.51 4.76 6.28
CA ILE A 250 -5.01 5.40 7.49
C ILE A 250 -4.28 4.83 8.71
N GLY A 251 -3.76 5.70 9.57
CA GLY A 251 -3.14 5.31 10.84
C GLY A 251 -4.15 5.02 11.96
N HIS A 252 -3.64 4.54 13.10
CA HIS A 252 -4.47 4.16 14.26
C HIS A 252 -4.49 5.19 15.39
N SER A 253 -4.12 6.43 15.15
CA SER A 253 -4.25 7.51 16.14
C SER A 253 -5.70 8.02 16.25
N SER A 254 -6.09 8.51 17.43
CA SER A 254 -7.38 9.15 17.64
C SER A 254 -7.30 10.68 17.52
N TYR A 255 -8.42 11.32 17.18
CA TYR A 255 -8.56 12.76 16.93
C TYR A 255 -9.77 13.35 17.65
N PRO A 256 -9.83 13.31 19.01
CA PRO A 256 -11.05 13.59 19.77
C PRO A 256 -11.62 14.99 19.56
N LYS A 257 -10.78 16.01 19.27
CA LYS A 257 -11.28 17.35 18.94
C LYS A 257 -12.00 17.44 17.58
N ILE A 258 -11.87 16.42 16.73
CA ILE A 258 -12.48 16.35 15.39
C ILE A 258 -13.65 15.39 15.39
N THR A 259 -13.48 14.23 16.02
CA THR A 259 -14.46 13.14 16.02
C THR A 259 -15.48 13.25 17.16
N GLY A 260 -15.07 13.84 18.30
CA GLY A 260 -15.86 13.89 19.52
C GLY A 260 -15.80 12.61 20.35
N ASP A 261 -14.95 11.66 19.95
CA ASP A 261 -14.71 10.37 20.60
C ASP A 261 -13.23 9.97 20.50
N ASP A 262 -12.85 8.86 21.12
CA ASP A 262 -11.48 8.35 21.13
C ASP A 262 -11.24 7.24 20.10
N LEU A 263 -12.17 7.04 19.15
CA LEU A 263 -11.98 6.06 18.08
C LEU A 263 -10.76 6.42 17.22
N PRO A 264 -9.90 5.43 16.90
CA PRO A 264 -8.80 5.67 15.99
C PRO A 264 -9.31 6.03 14.58
N ALA A 265 -8.55 6.83 13.86
CA ALA A 265 -8.90 7.29 12.50
C ALA A 265 -9.31 6.15 11.57
N SER A 266 -8.65 4.99 11.68
CA SER A 266 -8.94 3.77 10.90
C SER A 266 -10.32 3.16 11.15
N LEU A 267 -10.99 3.53 12.24
CA LEU A 267 -12.36 3.10 12.59
C LEU A 267 -13.37 4.26 12.50
N SER A 268 -12.92 5.49 12.23
CA SER A 268 -13.73 6.69 12.30
C SER A 268 -14.36 7.05 10.95
N SER A 269 -15.70 6.91 10.86
CA SER A 269 -16.47 7.41 9.70
C SER A 269 -16.28 8.91 9.49
N ARG A 270 -16.11 9.67 10.59
CA ARG A 270 -15.83 11.12 10.53
C ARG A 270 -14.52 11.42 9.78
N ILE A 271 -13.47 10.64 10.02
CA ILE A 271 -12.18 10.83 9.35
C ILE A 271 -12.25 10.32 7.91
N ILE A 272 -12.79 9.13 7.69
CA ILE A 272 -12.74 8.49 6.36
C ILE A 272 -13.86 9.01 5.44
N ASN A 273 -15.13 8.88 5.83
CA ASN A 273 -16.23 9.27 4.96
C ASN A 273 -16.40 10.79 4.85
N ASP A 274 -16.43 11.50 6.01
CA ASP A 274 -16.74 12.93 5.97
C ASP A 274 -15.53 13.76 5.51
N ILE A 275 -14.33 13.50 6.04
CA ILE A 275 -13.15 14.28 5.70
C ILE A 275 -12.51 13.77 4.42
N LEU A 276 -12.00 12.54 4.38
CA LEU A 276 -11.24 12.05 3.25
C LEU A 276 -12.10 11.91 1.98
N ARG A 277 -13.23 11.18 2.07
CA ARG A 277 -14.09 10.93 0.90
C ARG A 277 -14.84 12.18 0.47
N THR A 278 -15.56 12.84 1.41
CA THR A 278 -16.51 13.91 1.07
C THR A 278 -15.81 15.26 0.94
N LYS A 279 -15.09 15.73 1.98
CA LYS A 279 -14.50 17.08 1.96
C LYS A 279 -13.28 17.17 1.04
N LEU A 280 -12.42 16.15 1.02
CA LEU A 280 -11.22 16.13 0.16
C LEU A 280 -11.46 15.47 -1.19
N GLY A 281 -12.64 14.87 -1.43
CA GLY A 281 -13.04 14.30 -2.72
C GLY A 281 -12.26 13.05 -3.13
N TYR A 282 -11.68 12.29 -2.18
CA TYR A 282 -10.86 11.12 -2.50
C TYR A 282 -11.71 9.89 -2.83
N ASP A 283 -11.58 9.37 -4.04
CA ASP A 283 -12.27 8.13 -4.50
C ASP A 283 -11.31 6.95 -4.78
N GLY A 284 -10.04 7.08 -4.39
CA GLY A 284 -9.07 5.98 -4.46
C GLY A 284 -9.26 4.95 -3.35
N VAL A 285 -8.38 3.94 -3.30
CA VAL A 285 -8.43 2.86 -2.32
C VAL A 285 -7.94 3.35 -0.95
N VAL A 286 -8.73 3.09 0.10
CA VAL A 286 -8.37 3.32 1.49
C VAL A 286 -7.94 2.00 2.11
N ILE A 287 -6.69 1.94 2.58
CA ILE A 287 -6.16 0.82 3.35
C ILE A 287 -5.88 1.29 4.77
N ILE A 288 -6.12 0.45 5.77
CA ILE A 288 -5.71 0.75 7.15
C ILE A 288 -4.40 0.05 7.47
N ASP A 289 -3.65 0.63 8.40
CA ASP A 289 -2.45 -0.01 8.94
C ASP A 289 -2.77 -1.37 9.57
N ALA A 290 -1.77 -2.16 9.95
CA ALA A 290 -1.93 -3.55 10.31
C ALA A 290 -2.94 -3.75 11.47
N VAL A 291 -3.99 -4.55 11.24
CA VAL A 291 -5.07 -4.77 12.21
C VAL A 291 -4.63 -5.51 13.48
N ASN A 292 -3.46 -6.16 13.43
CA ASN A 292 -2.85 -6.83 14.57
C ASN A 292 -1.96 -5.92 15.43
N MET A 293 -1.85 -4.62 15.10
CA MET A 293 -1.13 -3.65 15.95
C MET A 293 -1.85 -3.46 17.29
N GLY A 294 -1.05 -3.21 18.35
CA GLY A 294 -1.52 -3.11 19.72
C GLY A 294 -2.66 -2.09 19.89
N ALA A 295 -2.59 -0.96 19.23
CA ALA A 295 -3.63 0.07 19.27
C ALA A 295 -5.05 -0.43 18.90
N LEU A 296 -5.17 -1.39 17.98
CA LEU A 296 -6.45 -2.02 17.64
C LEU A 296 -6.67 -3.32 18.39
N ALA A 297 -5.72 -4.26 18.29
CA ALA A 297 -5.89 -5.63 18.75
C ALA A 297 -6.08 -5.76 20.28
N SER A 298 -5.52 -4.81 21.06
CA SER A 298 -5.67 -4.79 22.53
C SER A 298 -6.94 -4.08 23.02
N ASN A 299 -7.51 -3.19 22.19
CA ASN A 299 -8.61 -2.32 22.62
C ASN A 299 -9.97 -2.72 22.05
N TYR A 300 -10.02 -3.45 20.94
CA TYR A 300 -11.26 -3.78 20.26
C TYR A 300 -11.35 -5.25 19.85
N SER A 301 -12.56 -5.81 19.86
CA SER A 301 -12.80 -7.14 19.29
C SER A 301 -12.66 -7.09 17.77
N GLU A 302 -12.21 -8.19 17.16
CA GLU A 302 -12.11 -8.27 15.70
C GLU A 302 -13.44 -7.96 14.98
N LYS A 303 -14.55 -8.48 15.51
CA LYS A 303 -15.88 -8.16 14.98
C LYS A 303 -16.10 -6.65 14.94
N TYR A 304 -15.79 -5.93 16.03
CA TYR A 304 -15.94 -4.48 16.10
C TYR A 304 -15.03 -3.77 15.09
N ILE A 305 -13.76 -4.19 14.99
CA ILE A 305 -12.78 -3.60 14.06
C ILE A 305 -13.29 -3.70 12.62
N TYR A 306 -13.60 -4.91 12.13
CA TYR A 306 -14.01 -5.08 10.73
C TYR A 306 -15.35 -4.43 10.42
N THR A 307 -16.35 -4.60 11.30
CA THR A 307 -17.69 -4.02 11.06
C THR A 307 -17.63 -2.49 11.03
N THR A 308 -16.93 -1.88 12.00
CA THR A 308 -16.82 -0.43 12.11
C THR A 308 -16.00 0.16 10.97
N ALA A 309 -14.84 -0.42 10.66
CA ALA A 309 -13.96 0.08 9.59
C ALA A 309 -14.61 -0.04 8.20
N ILE A 310 -15.28 -1.15 7.88
CA ILE A 310 -15.99 -1.32 6.61
C ILE A 310 -17.09 -0.26 6.48
N ASN A 311 -17.89 -0.05 7.51
CA ASN A 311 -18.94 0.97 7.51
C ASN A 311 -18.37 2.41 7.51
N ALA A 312 -17.15 2.61 8.01
CA ALA A 312 -16.42 3.87 7.91
C ALA A 312 -15.81 4.12 6.50
N GLY A 313 -15.81 3.13 5.59
CA GLY A 313 -15.36 3.29 4.21
C GLY A 313 -13.95 2.78 3.92
N VAL A 314 -13.41 1.89 4.76
CA VAL A 314 -12.16 1.16 4.53
C VAL A 314 -12.36 0.12 3.42
N ASP A 315 -11.37 0.02 2.53
CA ASP A 315 -11.39 -0.91 1.40
C ASP A 315 -10.49 -2.14 1.64
N ILE A 316 -9.32 -1.96 2.28
CA ILE A 316 -8.34 -3.06 2.49
C ILE A 316 -7.86 -3.10 3.95
N PHE A 317 -7.72 -4.32 4.46
CA PHE A 317 -7.23 -4.66 5.81
C PHE A 317 -5.88 -5.36 5.72
N ILE A 318 -4.84 -4.80 6.36
CA ILE A 318 -3.50 -5.39 6.40
C ILE A 318 -3.38 -6.41 7.54
N MET A 319 -2.76 -7.57 7.26
CA MET A 319 -2.40 -8.61 8.23
C MET A 319 -3.58 -9.15 9.06
N PRO A 320 -4.68 -9.58 8.40
CA PRO A 320 -5.78 -10.21 9.11
C PRO A 320 -5.34 -11.49 9.83
N ASN A 321 -5.91 -11.76 11.00
CA ASN A 321 -5.62 -12.98 11.77
C ASN A 321 -6.30 -14.22 11.16
N GLY A 322 -5.79 -14.72 10.03
CA GLY A 322 -6.34 -15.85 9.29
C GLY A 322 -7.45 -15.45 8.33
N SER A 323 -7.18 -15.51 7.03
CA SER A 323 -8.07 -15.04 5.98
C SER A 323 -9.45 -15.71 6.03
N LYS A 324 -9.52 -17.05 6.13
CA LYS A 324 -10.79 -17.78 6.22
C LYS A 324 -11.66 -17.30 7.38
N ARG A 325 -11.07 -17.16 8.57
CA ARG A 325 -11.81 -16.73 9.78
C ARG A 325 -12.37 -15.32 9.63
N VAL A 326 -11.59 -14.41 9.06
CA VAL A 326 -12.03 -13.02 8.84
C VAL A 326 -13.10 -12.95 7.75
N ILE A 327 -12.99 -13.74 6.69
CA ILE A 327 -14.03 -13.85 5.67
C ILE A 327 -15.34 -14.36 6.29
N ASP A 328 -15.28 -15.43 7.08
CA ASP A 328 -16.47 -16.00 7.76
C ASP A 328 -17.11 -14.96 8.69
N LEU A 329 -16.29 -14.17 9.42
CA LEU A 329 -16.76 -13.11 10.30
C LEU A 329 -17.50 -12.02 9.51
N ILE A 330 -16.88 -11.47 8.47
CA ILE A 330 -17.46 -10.38 7.68
C ILE A 330 -18.72 -10.86 6.94
N GLU A 331 -18.72 -12.08 6.37
CA GLU A 331 -19.89 -12.67 5.74
C GLU A 331 -21.06 -12.81 6.72
N ASN A 332 -20.80 -13.22 7.96
CA ASN A 332 -21.83 -13.28 9.00
C ASN A 332 -22.38 -11.88 9.34
N GLU A 333 -21.54 -10.85 9.39
CA GLU A 333 -21.99 -9.47 9.65
C GLU A 333 -22.81 -8.90 8.48
N VAL A 334 -22.51 -9.29 7.25
CA VAL A 334 -23.35 -8.97 6.08
C VAL A 334 -24.69 -9.68 6.16
N ASN A 335 -24.71 -10.99 6.45
CA ASN A 335 -25.94 -11.77 6.58
C ASN A 335 -26.84 -11.30 7.73
N ASN A 336 -26.25 -10.74 8.80
CA ASN A 336 -26.97 -10.16 9.92
C ASN A 336 -27.43 -8.71 9.66
N GLY A 337 -27.07 -8.10 8.53
CA GLY A 337 -27.42 -6.73 8.16
C GLY A 337 -26.60 -5.65 8.87
N ASN A 338 -25.51 -6.00 9.57
CA ASN A 338 -24.60 -5.05 10.22
C ASN A 338 -23.65 -4.38 9.23
N ILE A 339 -23.39 -5.02 8.07
CA ILE A 339 -22.67 -4.48 6.92
C ILE A 339 -23.58 -4.67 5.70
N SER A 340 -23.74 -3.65 4.85
CA SER A 340 -24.48 -3.82 3.60
C SER A 340 -23.60 -4.45 2.52
N GLU A 341 -24.16 -5.35 1.70
CA GLU A 341 -23.42 -5.87 0.55
C GLU A 341 -23.04 -4.75 -0.44
N GLU A 342 -23.82 -3.67 -0.50
CA GLU A 342 -23.51 -2.48 -1.29
C GLU A 342 -22.20 -1.83 -0.82
N THR A 343 -21.94 -1.77 0.49
CA THR A 343 -20.67 -1.25 1.04
C THR A 343 -19.50 -2.11 0.59
N ILE A 344 -19.63 -3.44 0.68
CA ILE A 344 -18.62 -4.38 0.16
C ILE A 344 -18.39 -4.15 -1.35
N ASN A 345 -19.46 -4.05 -2.13
CA ASN A 345 -19.38 -3.83 -3.58
C ASN A 345 -18.67 -2.52 -3.93
N LYS A 346 -18.91 -1.42 -3.21
CA LYS A 346 -18.19 -0.13 -3.40
C LYS A 346 -16.70 -0.28 -3.17
N SER A 347 -16.30 -0.94 -2.08
CA SER A 347 -14.89 -1.19 -1.76
C SER A 347 -14.22 -2.06 -2.82
N VAL A 348 -14.82 -3.17 -3.18
CA VAL A 348 -14.29 -4.10 -4.20
C VAL A 348 -14.22 -3.43 -5.57
N SER A 349 -15.18 -2.58 -5.94
CA SER A 349 -15.13 -1.82 -7.19
C SER A 349 -13.89 -0.91 -7.27
N ARG A 350 -13.53 -0.20 -6.17
CA ARG A 350 -12.31 0.61 -6.11
C ARG A 350 -11.05 -0.26 -6.23
N ILE A 351 -11.01 -1.39 -5.52
CA ILE A 351 -9.89 -2.33 -5.57
C ILE A 351 -9.69 -2.88 -6.98
N LEU A 352 -10.76 -3.33 -7.65
CA LEU A 352 -10.68 -3.88 -9.01
C LEU A 352 -10.31 -2.81 -10.04
N LYS A 353 -10.83 -1.58 -9.89
CA LYS A 353 -10.43 -0.42 -10.71
C LYS A 353 -8.93 -0.15 -10.56
N LEU A 354 -8.43 -0.07 -9.31
CA LEU A 354 -7.01 0.12 -9.04
C LEU A 354 -6.15 -0.98 -9.67
N LYS A 355 -6.54 -2.25 -9.52
CA LYS A 355 -5.82 -3.37 -10.11
C LYS A 355 -5.78 -3.29 -11.65
N LYS A 356 -6.90 -2.96 -12.27
CA LYS A 356 -6.98 -2.81 -13.72
C LYS A 356 -6.09 -1.69 -14.23
N GLU A 357 -6.07 -0.54 -13.57
CA GLU A 357 -5.36 0.66 -14.00
C GLU A 357 -3.90 0.66 -13.53
N GLY A 358 -3.64 0.25 -12.30
CA GLY A 358 -2.32 0.28 -11.66
C GLY A 358 -1.43 -0.88 -12.08
N LEU A 359 -1.93 -2.12 -12.05
CA LEU A 359 -1.11 -3.29 -12.34
C LEU A 359 -0.79 -3.46 -13.84
N SER A 360 -1.56 -2.85 -14.73
CA SER A 360 -1.31 -2.87 -16.18
C SER A 360 -0.12 -1.99 -16.60
N LYS A 361 0.26 -1.02 -15.79
CA LYS A 361 1.37 -0.08 -16.07
C LYS A 361 2.74 -0.66 -15.73
N ARG A 362 2.79 -1.82 -15.08
CA ARG A 362 4.03 -2.42 -14.60
C ARG A 362 4.98 -2.73 -15.75
N LEU A 363 6.14 -2.10 -15.75
CA LEU A 363 7.26 -2.46 -16.60
C LEU A 363 8.04 -3.59 -15.91
N PRO A 364 8.19 -4.78 -16.55
CA PRO A 364 9.10 -5.80 -16.05
C PRO A 364 10.52 -5.22 -16.05
N ASN A 365 11.04 -4.88 -14.89
CA ASN A 365 12.39 -4.34 -14.80
C ASN A 365 13.31 -5.32 -14.08
N ASP A 366 13.87 -6.28 -14.84
CA ASP A 366 14.90 -7.20 -14.34
C ASP A 366 16.26 -6.51 -14.17
N LYS A 367 16.41 -5.28 -14.65
CA LYS A 367 17.65 -4.50 -14.61
C LYS A 367 17.44 -3.18 -13.89
N TYR A 368 17.43 -3.23 -12.57
CA TYR A 368 17.58 -2.04 -11.75
C TYR A 368 19.08 -1.78 -11.57
N GLY A 369 19.54 -0.61 -11.86
CA GLY A 369 20.96 -0.25 -11.81
C GLY A 369 21.54 -0.24 -10.40
N LEU A 370 21.63 -1.40 -9.70
CA LEU A 370 22.04 -1.49 -8.29
C LEU A 370 23.37 -0.77 -8.02
N LYS A 371 24.35 -0.95 -8.88
CA LYS A 371 25.67 -0.29 -8.74
C LYS A 371 25.55 1.24 -8.84
N GLU A 372 24.79 1.70 -9.80
CA GLU A 372 24.49 3.11 -10.03
C GLU A 372 23.68 3.71 -8.89
N ASN A 373 22.69 2.96 -8.36
CA ASN A 373 21.89 3.36 -7.22
C ASN A 373 22.75 3.51 -5.96
N LYS A 374 23.58 2.52 -5.64
CA LYS A 374 24.52 2.56 -4.50
C LYS A 374 25.51 3.71 -4.64
N LYS A 375 26.06 3.93 -5.86
CA LYS A 375 26.91 5.08 -6.12
C LYS A 375 26.20 6.39 -5.92
N PHE A 376 24.96 6.53 -6.38
CA PHE A 376 24.16 7.74 -6.19
C PHE A 376 23.99 8.08 -4.70
N ILE A 377 23.71 7.07 -3.84
CA ILE A 377 23.62 7.30 -2.39
C ILE A 377 24.97 7.73 -1.83
N CYS A 378 26.09 7.10 -2.22
CA CYS A 378 27.41 7.52 -1.76
C CYS A 378 27.76 8.96 -2.16
N ASP A 379 27.42 9.36 -3.38
CA ASP A 379 27.75 10.69 -3.90
C ASP A 379 26.96 11.82 -3.18
N ASN A 380 25.76 11.54 -2.70
CA ASN A 380 24.86 12.54 -2.12
C ASN A 380 24.74 12.43 -0.59
N PHE A 381 25.03 11.27 0.00
CA PHE A 381 24.88 10.96 1.41
C PHE A 381 26.11 10.17 1.91
N SER A 382 27.21 10.86 2.15
CA SER A 382 28.52 10.26 2.52
C SER A 382 28.44 9.28 3.69
N ASP A 383 27.63 9.61 4.71
CA ASP A 383 27.47 8.83 5.93
C ASP A 383 26.87 7.45 5.69
N TYR A 384 26.12 7.31 4.60
CA TYR A 384 25.48 6.07 4.20
C TYR A 384 26.28 5.23 3.19
N CYS A 385 27.44 5.73 2.76
CA CYS A 385 28.25 5.05 1.75
C CYS A 385 28.80 3.70 2.25
N SER A 386 29.10 3.57 3.54
CA SER A 386 29.58 2.31 4.12
C SER A 386 28.58 1.17 4.00
N TYR A 387 27.29 1.44 4.01
CA TYR A 387 26.20 0.45 3.84
C TYR A 387 26.01 0.05 2.36
N ASN A 388 26.54 0.86 1.43
CA ASN A 388 26.34 0.70 -0.02
C ASN A 388 27.61 0.20 -0.77
N LYS A 389 28.61 -0.25 -0.05
CA LYS A 389 29.82 -0.84 -0.63
C LYS A 389 29.64 -2.29 -1.07
#